data_5f804e84791fffc395dd02d99399e83b
#
_entry.id   5f804e84791fffc395dd02d99399e83b
#
_cell.length_a   1.000
_cell.length_b   1.000
_cell.length_c   1.000
_cell.angle_alpha   90.00
_cell.angle_beta   90.00
_cell.angle_gamma   90.00
#
_symmetry.space_group_name_H-M   'P 1'
#
loop_
_entity.id
_entity.type
_entity.pdbx_description
1 polymer ?
#
loop_
_entity_poly.entity_id
_entity_poly.type
_entity_poly.pdbx_seq_one_letter_code
_entity_poly.pdbx_strand_id
1 'polypeptide(L)'
;MANSGIITIFVVIPLNFYIMAKDKEVKVEEEKKSKTQLALDKLNKEFGVGTAMKMKDAPVGHWDMDVISTGSLRLDMATGIGGLPRGRIVEIYGWESSGKTTLIEHVIAEAQAKGLQAGLIDAEHAYDPIYGKAIGINNDDLVISQPDYGEQGLTVAEELINTGEFGVIIIDSVAAMTPKKEIDGEMGDSTMGLQSRMMGQAMRKLAAIADNNNTLVIFINQLREKIGVIFGTPETTSGGNALRFYASMRIDVRKSLDLANELNTTKFKIVKNKLSDPFRTAKVDVLWGVGFDKVGEIISLAAEMDIITKGGAGWYTIGENKVQGEENLKALLNDNPEYFQTIKDQVLQKIKDGYESPRELPKEKESK
;
A
#
# COMPACT_ATOMS: atom_id res chain seq x y z
N MET A 1 -76.23 -36.33 -10.95
CA MET A 1 -76.91 -36.30 -9.65
C MET A 1 -75.85 -36.15 -8.58
N ALA A 2 -75.95 -35.17 -7.81
CA ALA A 2 -75.38 -34.83 -6.54
C ALA A 2 -74.76 -33.42 -6.56
N ASN A 3 -75.61 -32.51 -6.07
CA ASN A 3 -75.34 -31.15 -5.73
C ASN A 3 -74.35 -31.09 -4.55
N SER A 4 -73.23 -30.37 -4.63
CA SER A 4 -72.43 -29.98 -3.47
C SER A 4 -72.47 -28.45 -3.31
N GLY A 5 -73.35 -28.05 -2.38
CA GLY A 5 -73.47 -26.64 -1.99
C GLY A 5 -72.25 -26.12 -1.33
N ILE A 6 -71.76 -24.98 -1.83
CA ILE A 6 -70.72 -24.20 -1.18
C ILE A 6 -71.35 -23.33 -0.09
N ILE A 7 -71.06 -23.61 1.16
CA ILE A 7 -71.48 -22.76 2.29
C ILE A 7 -70.45 -21.63 2.40
N THR A 8 -70.84 -20.42 2.01
CA THR A 8 -70.07 -19.21 2.22
C THR A 8 -70.29 -18.69 3.65
N ILE A 9 -69.33 -18.86 4.54
CA ILE A 9 -69.41 -18.32 5.90
C ILE A 9 -68.94 -16.86 5.83
N PHE A 10 -69.91 -15.93 5.97
CA PHE A 10 -69.64 -14.54 6.21
C PHE A 10 -69.24 -14.38 7.67
N VAL A 11 -67.88 -14.12 7.94
CA VAL A 11 -67.42 -13.69 9.25
C VAL A 11 -67.70 -12.20 9.32
N VAL A 12 -68.67 -11.78 10.06
CA VAL A 12 -68.97 -10.40 10.39
C VAL A 12 -68.02 -10.03 11.53
N ILE A 13 -66.94 -9.32 11.20
CA ILE A 13 -66.05 -8.73 12.21
C ILE A 13 -66.73 -7.46 12.73
N PRO A 14 -67.00 -7.35 14.05
CA PRO A 14 -67.66 -6.16 14.58
C PRO A 14 -66.79 -4.92 14.38
N LEU A 15 -67.42 -3.85 13.90
CA LEU A 15 -66.82 -2.56 13.55
C LEU A 15 -66.07 -1.90 14.74
N ASN A 16 -66.25 -2.37 15.96
CA ASN A 16 -65.61 -1.89 17.17
C ASN A 16 -64.14 -2.34 17.29
N PHE A 17 -63.64 -3.33 16.53
CA PHE A 17 -62.25 -3.70 16.54
C PHE A 17 -61.38 -2.80 15.63
N TYR A 18 -62.02 -2.10 14.68
CA TYR A 18 -61.33 -1.21 13.77
C TYR A 18 -61.05 0.20 14.38
N ILE A 19 -61.80 0.55 15.43
CA ILE A 19 -61.63 1.86 16.08
C ILE A 19 -60.55 1.77 17.16
N MET A 20 -60.30 0.62 17.79
CA MET A 20 -59.24 0.47 18.77
C MET A 20 -57.83 0.24 18.19
N ALA A 21 -57.70 0.04 16.89
CA ALA A 21 -56.41 -0.08 16.21
C ALA A 21 -55.85 1.29 15.75
N LYS A 22 -56.62 2.37 15.86
CA LYS A 22 -56.21 3.68 15.37
C LYS A 22 -55.63 4.59 16.44
N ASP A 23 -55.68 4.20 17.71
CA ASP A 23 -55.14 4.99 18.85
C ASP A 23 -53.86 4.41 19.48
N LYS A 24 -53.22 3.43 18.82
CA LYS A 24 -51.82 3.18 19.01
C LYS A 24 -51.05 3.99 17.95
N GLU A 25 -51.14 5.31 17.96
CA GLU A 25 -50.06 6.13 17.52
C GLU A 25 -48.83 5.63 18.30
N VAL A 26 -47.98 4.91 17.56
CA VAL A 26 -46.58 4.70 18.00
C VAL A 26 -46.08 6.11 18.29
N LYS A 27 -46.08 6.52 19.55
CA LYS A 27 -45.24 7.59 20.00
C LYS A 27 -43.81 7.13 19.72
N VAL A 28 -43.31 7.44 18.51
CA VAL A 28 -41.89 7.56 18.27
C VAL A 28 -41.47 8.62 19.31
N GLU A 29 -40.94 8.16 20.44
CA GLU A 29 -40.22 9.03 21.33
C GLU A 29 -39.17 9.71 20.46
N GLU A 30 -39.39 10.97 20.11
CA GLU A 30 -38.33 11.83 19.62
C GLU A 30 -37.28 11.84 20.74
N GLU A 31 -36.31 10.92 20.67
CA GLU A 31 -35.12 10.97 21.51
C GLU A 31 -34.57 12.39 21.32
N LYS A 32 -34.70 13.24 22.39
CA LYS A 32 -34.16 14.60 22.37
C LYS A 32 -32.67 14.45 22.02
N LYS A 33 -32.34 14.74 20.75
CA LYS A 33 -30.96 14.70 20.25
C LYS A 33 -30.08 15.45 21.26
N SER A 34 -29.01 14.83 21.68
CA SER A 34 -28.05 15.46 22.60
C SER A 34 -27.49 16.72 21.95
N LYS A 35 -27.07 17.70 22.77
CA LYS A 35 -26.43 18.94 22.28
C LYS A 35 -25.28 18.65 21.34
N THR A 36 -24.54 17.57 21.60
CA THR A 36 -23.46 17.07 20.71
C THR A 36 -24.02 16.62 19.36
N GLN A 37 -25.13 15.88 19.33
CA GLN A 37 -25.73 15.42 18.08
C GLN A 37 -26.22 16.59 17.23
N LEU A 38 -26.86 17.57 17.85
CA LEU A 38 -27.31 18.80 17.16
C LEU A 38 -26.11 19.57 16.56
N ALA A 39 -24.98 19.63 17.28
CA ALA A 39 -23.77 20.28 16.78
C ALA A 39 -23.18 19.51 15.57
N LEU A 40 -23.14 18.17 15.64
CA LEU A 40 -22.68 17.32 14.53
C LEU A 40 -23.58 17.48 13.29
N ASP A 41 -24.89 17.44 13.48
CA ASP A 41 -25.87 17.64 12.39
C ASP A 41 -25.69 19.00 11.71
N LYS A 42 -25.46 20.07 12.52
CA LYS A 42 -25.20 21.43 12.00
C LYS A 42 -23.91 21.47 11.18
N LEU A 43 -22.80 20.92 11.71
CA LEU A 43 -21.51 20.89 11.02
C LEU A 43 -21.60 20.10 9.71
N ASN A 44 -22.24 18.93 9.73
CA ASN A 44 -22.42 18.11 8.53
C ASN A 44 -23.34 18.76 7.48
N LYS A 45 -24.30 19.59 7.92
CA LYS A 45 -25.14 20.37 7.00
C LYS A 45 -24.38 21.53 6.35
N GLU A 46 -23.49 22.18 7.10
CA GLU A 46 -22.72 23.35 6.67
C GLU A 46 -21.51 22.97 5.79
N PHE A 47 -20.77 21.92 6.18
CA PHE A 47 -19.49 21.54 5.57
C PHE A 47 -19.53 20.22 4.78
N GLY A 48 -20.67 19.54 4.74
CA GLY A 48 -20.84 18.27 4.06
C GLY A 48 -20.91 17.07 5.03
N VAL A 49 -21.59 16.01 4.58
CA VAL A 49 -21.78 14.78 5.35
C VAL A 49 -20.43 14.11 5.61
N GLY A 50 -20.18 13.72 6.86
CA GLY A 50 -18.92 13.09 7.26
C GLY A 50 -17.87 14.08 7.80
N THR A 51 -18.13 15.41 7.78
CA THR A 51 -17.20 16.42 8.33
C THR A 51 -16.92 16.19 9.82
N ALA A 52 -17.94 15.79 10.57
CA ALA A 52 -17.80 15.44 11.99
C ALA A 52 -18.74 14.30 12.36
N MET A 53 -18.21 13.28 13.04
CA MET A 53 -18.96 12.10 13.44
C MET A 53 -18.44 11.54 14.76
N LYS A 54 -19.24 10.74 15.44
CA LYS A 54 -18.74 9.95 16.57
C LYS A 54 -17.95 8.77 16.02
N MET A 55 -16.87 8.38 16.70
CA MET A 55 -16.02 7.27 16.25
C MET A 55 -16.78 5.95 16.06
N LYS A 56 -17.81 5.69 16.87
CA LYS A 56 -18.68 4.51 16.73
C LYS A 56 -19.50 4.51 15.43
N ASP A 57 -19.73 5.69 14.86
CA ASP A 57 -20.51 5.90 13.63
C ASP A 57 -19.58 6.08 12.41
N ALA A 58 -18.27 6.09 12.65
CA ALA A 58 -17.27 6.11 11.57
C ALA A 58 -17.38 4.81 10.76
N PRO A 59 -17.25 4.88 9.42
CA PRO A 59 -17.17 3.68 8.60
C PRO A 59 -16.10 2.76 9.20
N VAL A 60 -16.45 1.48 9.41
CA VAL A 60 -15.53 0.46 9.91
C VAL A 60 -14.49 0.21 8.82
N GLY A 61 -13.51 1.08 8.69
CA GLY A 61 -12.58 1.09 7.58
C GLY A 61 -11.12 1.24 7.98
N HIS A 62 -10.81 1.41 9.27
CA HIS A 62 -9.42 1.44 9.71
C HIS A 62 -8.77 0.05 9.73
N TRP A 63 -9.56 -1.00 9.79
CA TRP A 63 -9.08 -2.38 9.86
C TRP A 63 -9.23 -3.13 8.53
N ASP A 64 -10.14 -2.67 7.64
CA ASP A 64 -10.26 -3.10 6.24
C ASP A 64 -9.66 -2.04 5.31
N MET A 65 -8.44 -1.61 5.61
CA MET A 65 -7.75 -0.64 4.78
C MET A 65 -7.49 -1.22 3.40
N ASP A 66 -7.95 -0.53 2.37
CA ASP A 66 -7.64 -0.89 1.00
C ASP A 66 -6.14 -0.66 0.76
N VAL A 67 -5.46 -1.71 0.38
CA VAL A 67 -4.00 -1.70 0.18
C VAL A 67 -3.65 -2.22 -1.20
N ILE A 68 -2.52 -1.77 -1.74
CA ILE A 68 -1.89 -2.35 -2.92
C ILE A 68 -0.70 -3.18 -2.44
N SER A 69 -0.63 -4.44 -2.89
CA SER A 69 0.53 -5.30 -2.59
C SER A 69 1.82 -4.68 -3.12
N THR A 70 2.90 -4.93 -2.43
CA THR A 70 4.25 -4.55 -2.85
C THR A 70 4.83 -5.50 -3.89
N GLY A 71 4.13 -6.60 -4.21
CA GLY A 71 4.62 -7.69 -5.04
C GLY A 71 5.49 -8.70 -4.27
N SER A 72 5.75 -8.46 -2.99
CA SER A 72 6.46 -9.35 -2.07
C SER A 72 5.61 -9.60 -0.82
N LEU A 73 5.28 -10.85 -0.52
CA LEU A 73 4.53 -11.21 0.68
C LEU A 73 5.29 -10.88 1.96
N ARG A 74 6.61 -11.03 1.98
CA ARG A 74 7.43 -10.65 3.14
C ARG A 74 7.35 -9.16 3.43
N LEU A 75 7.38 -8.33 2.39
CA LEU A 75 7.25 -6.88 2.56
C LEU A 75 5.82 -6.50 2.95
N ASP A 76 4.81 -7.13 2.35
CA ASP A 76 3.41 -6.94 2.71
C ASP A 76 3.15 -7.28 4.19
N MET A 77 3.71 -8.39 4.68
CA MET A 77 3.68 -8.75 6.11
C MET A 77 4.42 -7.72 6.98
N ALA A 78 5.57 -7.22 6.51
CA ALA A 78 6.34 -6.22 7.26
C ALA A 78 5.61 -4.87 7.38
N THR A 79 4.74 -4.51 6.43
CA THR A 79 3.89 -3.31 6.56
C THR A 79 2.86 -3.45 7.68
N GLY A 80 2.52 -4.68 8.08
CA GLY A 80 1.55 -4.98 9.14
C GLY A 80 0.09 -4.75 8.75
N ILE A 81 -0.16 -4.34 7.51
CA ILE A 81 -1.49 -4.10 6.93
C ILE A 81 -1.70 -4.84 5.59
N GLY A 82 -0.71 -5.66 5.18
CA GLY A 82 -0.80 -6.49 3.97
C GLY A 82 -0.49 -5.78 2.66
N GLY A 83 0.20 -4.62 2.69
CA GLY A 83 0.58 -3.86 1.50
C GLY A 83 0.77 -2.38 1.78
N LEU A 84 0.72 -1.56 0.73
CA LEU A 84 0.81 -0.10 0.83
C LEU A 84 -0.60 0.53 0.88
N PRO A 85 -0.85 1.46 1.83
CA PRO A 85 -2.20 1.97 2.09
C PRO A 85 -2.67 2.93 1.01
N ARG A 86 -3.85 2.69 0.43
CA ARG A 86 -4.54 3.66 -0.42
C ARG A 86 -5.04 4.84 0.41
N GLY A 87 -5.26 5.97 -0.24
CA GLY A 87 -5.63 7.21 0.43
C GLY A 87 -4.51 7.85 1.27
N ARG A 88 -3.26 7.37 1.14
CA ARG A 88 -2.14 7.81 1.97
C ARG A 88 -0.90 8.15 1.15
N ILE A 89 -0.03 8.97 1.75
CA ILE A 89 1.30 9.24 1.22
C ILE A 89 2.28 8.24 1.83
N VAL A 90 3.09 7.62 0.97
CA VAL A 90 4.20 6.72 1.33
C VAL A 90 5.50 7.30 0.78
N GLU A 91 6.56 7.32 1.57
CA GLU A 91 7.91 7.66 1.13
C GLU A 91 8.77 6.40 1.09
N ILE A 92 9.36 6.13 -0.07
CA ILE A 92 10.33 5.05 -0.27
C ILE A 92 11.67 5.72 -0.57
N TYR A 93 12.69 5.44 0.24
CA TYR A 93 13.97 6.11 0.09
C TYR A 93 15.15 5.17 0.31
N GLY A 94 16.28 5.50 -0.26
CA GLY A 94 17.50 4.70 -0.17
C GLY A 94 18.59 5.26 -1.08
N TRP A 95 19.75 4.61 -1.04
CA TRP A 95 20.85 4.94 -1.95
C TRP A 95 20.50 4.58 -3.39
N GLU A 96 21.27 5.09 -4.32
CA GLU A 96 21.17 4.72 -5.73
C GLU A 96 21.31 3.20 -5.91
N SER A 97 20.59 2.65 -6.90
CA SER A 97 20.61 1.20 -7.22
C SER A 97 20.24 0.28 -6.05
N SER A 98 19.50 0.78 -5.04
CA SER A 98 19.07 -0.02 -3.89
C SER A 98 17.80 -0.86 -4.14
N GLY A 99 17.13 -0.74 -5.31
CA GLY A 99 15.90 -1.48 -5.64
C GLY A 99 14.60 -0.68 -5.42
N LYS A 100 14.66 0.64 -5.28
CA LYS A 100 13.47 1.50 -5.14
C LYS A 100 12.56 1.45 -6.37
N THR A 101 13.16 1.62 -7.56
CA THR A 101 12.43 1.59 -8.85
C THR A 101 11.81 0.20 -9.08
N THR A 102 12.54 -0.89 -8.81
CA THR A 102 11.99 -2.24 -8.87
C THR A 102 10.76 -2.41 -7.97
N LEU A 103 10.81 -1.89 -6.73
CA LEU A 103 9.66 -1.96 -5.82
C LEU A 103 8.43 -1.23 -6.40
N ILE A 104 8.59 0.01 -6.89
CA ILE A 104 7.44 0.77 -7.43
C ILE A 104 6.87 0.14 -8.69
N GLU A 105 7.69 -0.47 -9.53
CA GLU A 105 7.24 -1.18 -10.72
C GLU A 105 6.39 -2.41 -10.34
N HIS A 106 6.78 -3.15 -9.31
CA HIS A 106 5.92 -4.20 -8.76
C HIS A 106 4.61 -3.65 -8.21
N VAL A 107 4.62 -2.51 -7.52
CA VAL A 107 3.40 -1.87 -7.02
C VAL A 107 2.48 -1.44 -8.17
N ILE A 108 3.02 -0.94 -9.28
CA ILE A 108 2.25 -0.63 -10.50
C ILE A 108 1.59 -1.89 -11.02
N ALA A 109 2.36 -2.98 -11.22
CA ALA A 109 1.85 -4.25 -11.72
C ALA A 109 0.73 -4.82 -10.81
N GLU A 110 0.92 -4.79 -9.49
CA GLU A 110 -0.08 -5.26 -8.53
C GLU A 110 -1.34 -4.36 -8.50
N ALA A 111 -1.20 -3.04 -8.72
CA ALA A 111 -2.34 -2.13 -8.87
C ALA A 111 -3.15 -2.46 -10.13
N GLN A 112 -2.48 -2.62 -11.27
CA GLN A 112 -3.12 -3.00 -12.53
C GLN A 112 -3.78 -4.39 -12.46
N ALA A 113 -3.15 -5.36 -11.78
CA ALA A 113 -3.73 -6.67 -11.54
C ALA A 113 -5.03 -6.63 -10.70
N LYS A 114 -5.21 -5.60 -9.89
CA LYS A 114 -6.46 -5.30 -9.16
C LYS A 114 -7.47 -4.51 -10.00
N GLY A 115 -7.18 -4.22 -11.26
CA GLY A 115 -8.02 -3.39 -12.13
C GLY A 115 -7.99 -1.90 -11.80
N LEU A 116 -6.95 -1.43 -11.09
CA LEU A 116 -6.75 -0.03 -10.74
C LEU A 116 -5.86 0.65 -11.77
N GLN A 117 -6.13 1.92 -12.09
CA GLN A 117 -5.21 2.72 -12.89
C GLN A 117 -3.98 3.12 -12.09
N ALA A 118 -2.83 3.18 -12.78
CA ALA A 118 -1.56 3.61 -12.21
C ALA A 118 -0.98 4.77 -13.02
N GLY A 119 -0.41 5.76 -12.32
CA GLY A 119 0.29 6.89 -12.91
C GLY A 119 1.72 7.00 -12.39
N LEU A 120 2.64 7.27 -13.30
CA LEU A 120 4.06 7.49 -13.01
C LEU A 120 4.50 8.88 -13.46
N ILE A 121 4.93 9.69 -12.51
CA ILE A 121 5.59 10.98 -12.78
C ILE A 121 7.09 10.70 -12.75
N ASP A 122 7.65 10.45 -13.92
CA ASP A 122 9.05 10.06 -14.13
C ASP A 122 9.90 11.31 -14.37
N ALA A 123 10.31 11.97 -13.28
CA ALA A 123 11.16 13.16 -13.32
C ALA A 123 12.66 12.82 -13.56
N GLU A 124 13.05 11.56 -13.45
CA GLU A 124 14.41 11.09 -13.77
C GLU A 124 14.56 10.63 -15.22
N HIS A 125 13.45 10.48 -15.97
CA HIS A 125 13.42 9.95 -17.34
C HIS A 125 14.06 8.56 -17.44
N ALA A 126 13.82 7.71 -16.46
CA ALA A 126 14.54 6.44 -16.27
C ALA A 126 13.64 5.19 -16.42
N TYR A 127 12.34 5.35 -16.73
CA TYR A 127 11.45 4.21 -16.88
C TYR A 127 11.83 3.35 -18.10
N ASP A 128 12.04 2.05 -17.84
CA ASP A 128 12.31 1.05 -18.89
C ASP A 128 11.05 0.20 -19.15
N PRO A 129 10.35 0.39 -20.30
CA PRO A 129 9.16 -0.36 -20.62
C PRO A 129 9.40 -1.85 -20.84
N ILE A 130 10.64 -2.27 -21.18
CA ILE A 130 10.98 -3.68 -21.35
C ILE A 130 11.04 -4.36 -19.98
N TYR A 131 11.69 -3.71 -19.02
CA TYR A 131 11.76 -4.21 -17.66
C TYR A 131 10.41 -4.16 -16.97
N GLY A 132 9.64 -3.07 -17.13
CA GLY A 132 8.27 -2.97 -16.63
C GLY A 132 7.37 -4.11 -17.10
N LYS A 133 7.46 -4.45 -18.40
CA LYS A 133 6.72 -5.60 -18.96
C LYS A 133 7.17 -6.93 -18.35
N ALA A 134 8.47 -7.11 -18.10
CA ALA A 134 8.99 -8.32 -17.46
C ALA A 134 8.49 -8.51 -16.02
N ILE A 135 8.29 -7.40 -15.29
CA ILE A 135 7.69 -7.39 -13.94
C ILE A 135 6.18 -7.68 -13.99
N GLY A 136 5.52 -7.40 -15.12
CA GLY A 136 4.08 -7.62 -15.31
C GLY A 136 3.27 -6.34 -15.49
N ILE A 137 3.91 -5.20 -15.75
CA ILE A 137 3.22 -3.94 -16.06
C ILE A 137 2.61 -4.02 -17.46
N ASN A 138 1.33 -3.66 -17.57
CA ASN A 138 0.72 -3.35 -18.84
C ASN A 138 1.06 -1.89 -19.22
N ASN A 139 2.02 -1.73 -20.13
CA ASN A 139 2.48 -0.40 -20.54
C ASN A 139 1.41 0.40 -21.30
N ASP A 140 0.44 -0.28 -21.95
CA ASP A 140 -0.62 0.39 -22.72
C ASP A 140 -1.60 1.12 -21.79
N ASP A 141 -1.74 0.66 -20.54
CA ASP A 141 -2.61 1.24 -19.52
C ASP A 141 -1.86 2.11 -18.49
N LEU A 142 -0.54 2.19 -18.57
CA LEU A 142 0.24 3.02 -17.67
C LEU A 142 0.24 4.48 -18.11
N VAL A 143 -0.27 5.38 -17.27
CA VAL A 143 -0.17 6.82 -17.52
C VAL A 143 1.20 7.30 -17.04
N ILE A 144 2.03 7.78 -17.98
CA ILE A 144 3.36 8.31 -17.66
C ILE A 144 3.43 9.81 -18.01
N SER A 145 4.08 10.58 -17.14
CA SER A 145 4.40 11.99 -17.35
C SER A 145 5.86 12.23 -17.05
N GLN A 146 6.55 12.93 -17.93
CA GLN A 146 7.96 13.33 -17.78
C GLN A 146 8.03 14.85 -17.73
N PRO A 147 7.93 15.44 -16.53
CA PRO A 147 7.83 16.89 -16.36
C PRO A 147 9.19 17.59 -16.52
N ASP A 148 9.18 18.81 -17.08
CA ASP A 148 10.36 19.65 -17.21
C ASP A 148 10.78 20.27 -15.86
N TYR A 149 9.85 20.45 -14.92
CA TYR A 149 10.09 21.04 -13.61
C TYR A 149 9.14 20.51 -12.54
N GLY A 150 9.51 20.68 -11.29
CA GLY A 150 8.84 20.05 -10.14
C GLY A 150 7.38 20.45 -9.98
N GLU A 151 7.04 21.74 -10.13
CA GLU A 151 5.65 22.21 -10.02
C GLU A 151 4.75 21.58 -11.09
N GLN A 152 5.26 21.37 -12.31
CA GLN A 152 4.52 20.70 -13.39
C GLN A 152 4.18 19.26 -13.00
N GLY A 153 5.18 18.49 -12.55
CA GLY A 153 4.95 17.10 -12.15
C GLY A 153 3.97 16.98 -10.97
N LEU A 154 4.06 17.88 -9.99
CA LEU A 154 3.13 17.89 -8.85
C LEU A 154 1.71 18.32 -9.26
N THR A 155 1.57 19.22 -10.24
CA THR A 155 0.26 19.58 -10.80
C THR A 155 -0.35 18.43 -11.57
N VAL A 156 0.42 17.73 -12.40
CA VAL A 156 -0.06 16.52 -13.09
C VAL A 156 -0.53 15.47 -12.07
N ALA A 157 0.26 15.21 -11.02
CA ALA A 157 -0.15 14.29 -9.97
C ALA A 157 -1.46 14.73 -9.29
N GLU A 158 -1.62 16.04 -8.97
CA GLU A 158 -2.83 16.61 -8.39
C GLU A 158 -4.05 16.38 -9.29
N GLU A 159 -3.93 16.66 -10.59
CA GLU A 159 -5.02 16.48 -11.57
C GLU A 159 -5.40 14.99 -11.74
N LEU A 160 -4.42 14.09 -11.86
CA LEU A 160 -4.69 12.66 -11.99
C LEU A 160 -5.40 12.10 -10.74
N ILE A 161 -4.99 12.49 -9.54
CA ILE A 161 -5.65 12.08 -8.29
C ILE A 161 -7.10 12.59 -8.25
N ASN A 162 -7.33 13.84 -8.68
CA ASN A 162 -8.66 14.45 -8.66
C ASN A 162 -9.67 13.77 -9.60
N THR A 163 -9.23 12.98 -10.58
CA THR A 163 -10.13 12.17 -11.40
C THR A 163 -10.86 11.09 -10.59
N GLY A 164 -10.27 10.64 -9.48
CA GLY A 164 -10.80 9.53 -8.68
C GLY A 164 -10.62 8.14 -9.30
N GLU A 165 -9.96 8.03 -10.47
CA GLU A 165 -9.79 6.77 -11.20
C GLU A 165 -8.49 6.05 -10.84
N PHE A 166 -7.50 6.76 -10.29
CA PHE A 166 -6.17 6.21 -10.01
C PHE A 166 -6.09 5.52 -8.66
N GLY A 167 -5.66 4.26 -8.67
CA GLY A 167 -5.33 3.52 -7.44
C GLY A 167 -4.00 3.95 -6.85
N VAL A 168 -3.03 4.29 -7.70
CA VAL A 168 -1.69 4.71 -7.30
C VAL A 168 -1.12 5.78 -8.23
N ILE A 169 -0.49 6.79 -7.65
CA ILE A 169 0.35 7.78 -8.34
C ILE A 169 1.74 7.74 -7.72
N ILE A 170 2.74 7.60 -8.55
CA ILE A 170 4.15 7.50 -8.15
C ILE A 170 4.92 8.69 -8.69
N ILE A 171 5.75 9.30 -7.86
CA ILE A 171 6.66 10.38 -8.22
C ILE A 171 8.10 9.89 -8.05
N ASP A 172 8.81 9.70 -9.15
CA ASP A 172 10.21 9.23 -9.18
C ASP A 172 11.10 10.26 -9.88
N SER A 173 11.89 11.04 -9.19
CA SER A 173 12.07 11.10 -7.75
C SER A 173 11.99 12.54 -7.24
N VAL A 174 11.78 12.72 -5.93
CA VAL A 174 11.81 14.05 -5.28
C VAL A 174 13.13 14.78 -5.56
N ALA A 175 14.24 14.04 -5.66
CA ALA A 175 15.56 14.63 -5.91
C ALA A 175 15.65 15.32 -7.30
N ALA A 176 14.92 14.80 -8.30
CA ALA A 176 14.86 15.32 -9.67
C ALA A 176 13.82 16.45 -9.84
N MET A 177 12.91 16.64 -8.86
CA MET A 177 11.88 17.67 -8.91
C MET A 177 12.49 19.07 -8.67
N THR A 178 13.12 19.62 -9.71
CA THR A 178 13.72 20.96 -9.66
C THR A 178 12.64 22.04 -9.77
N PRO A 179 12.58 23.03 -8.86
CA PRO A 179 11.64 24.13 -8.97
C PRO A 179 11.83 24.95 -10.25
N LYS A 180 10.75 25.38 -10.88
CA LYS A 180 10.81 26.18 -12.11
C LYS A 180 11.68 27.42 -11.96
N LYS A 181 11.58 28.11 -10.82
CA LYS A 181 12.39 29.32 -10.54
C LYS A 181 13.89 29.01 -10.51
N GLU A 182 14.30 27.80 -10.16
CA GLU A 182 15.70 27.37 -10.19
C GLU A 182 16.17 27.12 -11.63
N ILE A 183 15.29 26.60 -12.50
CA ILE A 183 15.57 26.35 -13.93
C ILE A 183 15.64 27.66 -14.70
N ASP A 184 14.75 28.60 -14.41
CA ASP A 184 14.69 29.92 -15.08
C ASP A 184 15.77 30.88 -14.58
N GLY A 185 16.48 30.56 -13.47
CA GLY A 185 17.54 31.38 -12.89
C GLY A 185 18.88 31.23 -13.59
N GLU A 186 19.84 32.10 -13.25
CA GLU A 186 21.22 32.01 -13.75
C GLU A 186 22.05 31.00 -12.94
N MET A 187 23.06 30.42 -13.57
CA MET A 187 24.01 29.55 -12.88
C MET A 187 24.72 30.30 -11.75
N GLY A 188 24.53 29.84 -10.50
CA GLY A 188 25.08 30.47 -9.29
C GLY A 188 24.06 31.23 -8.45
N ASP A 189 22.83 31.37 -8.91
CA ASP A 189 21.75 31.96 -8.14
C ASP A 189 21.46 31.14 -6.86
N SER A 190 21.09 31.84 -5.80
CA SER A 190 20.72 31.16 -4.54
C SER A 190 19.31 30.56 -4.64
N THR A 191 19.25 29.23 -4.71
CA THR A 191 18.02 28.45 -4.80
C THR A 191 17.65 27.79 -3.46
N MET A 192 18.36 28.17 -2.38
CA MET A 192 18.21 27.57 -1.07
C MET A 192 16.75 27.56 -0.59
N GLY A 193 16.24 26.35 -0.32
CA GLY A 193 14.90 26.13 0.25
C GLY A 193 13.73 26.21 -0.75
N LEU A 194 13.95 26.48 -2.05
CA LEU A 194 12.87 26.49 -3.04
C LEU A 194 12.17 25.13 -3.15
N GLN A 195 12.93 24.05 -3.30
CA GLN A 195 12.40 22.69 -3.35
C GLN A 195 11.63 22.33 -2.06
N SER A 196 12.16 22.70 -0.90
CA SER A 196 11.48 22.43 0.38
C SER A 196 10.15 23.17 0.53
N ARG A 197 10.06 24.40 -0.01
CA ARG A 197 8.81 25.19 -0.04
C ARG A 197 7.79 24.57 -0.98
N MET A 198 8.21 24.21 -2.19
CA MET A 198 7.39 23.52 -3.19
C MET A 198 6.84 22.21 -2.61
N MET A 199 7.68 21.36 -2.07
CA MET A 199 7.25 20.11 -1.43
C MET A 199 6.33 20.35 -0.24
N GLY A 200 6.59 21.38 0.59
CA GLY A 200 5.71 21.74 1.70
C GLY A 200 4.31 22.16 1.25
N GLN A 201 4.18 22.85 0.11
CA GLN A 201 2.91 23.22 -0.50
C GLN A 201 2.22 21.99 -1.08
N ALA A 202 2.94 21.16 -1.84
CA ALA A 202 2.42 19.94 -2.44
C ALA A 202 1.85 18.98 -1.38
N MET A 203 2.59 18.74 -0.28
CA MET A 203 2.13 17.83 0.77
C MET A 203 0.79 18.26 1.39
N ARG A 204 0.57 19.57 1.59
CA ARG A 204 -0.70 20.07 2.12
C ARG A 204 -1.88 19.80 1.19
N LYS A 205 -1.67 19.88 -0.14
CA LYS A 205 -2.70 19.62 -1.14
C LYS A 205 -2.90 18.11 -1.34
N LEU A 206 -1.83 17.40 -1.68
CA LEU A 206 -1.88 16.01 -2.07
C LEU A 206 -2.38 15.10 -0.94
N ALA A 207 -2.09 15.40 0.33
CA ALA A 207 -2.55 14.57 1.45
C ALA A 207 -4.08 14.53 1.55
N ALA A 208 -4.75 15.67 1.35
CA ALA A 208 -6.20 15.75 1.42
C ALA A 208 -6.89 15.09 0.22
N ILE A 209 -6.40 15.37 -1.00
CA ILE A 209 -7.01 14.80 -2.22
C ILE A 209 -6.75 13.31 -2.34
N ALA A 210 -5.60 12.81 -1.88
CA ALA A 210 -5.29 11.38 -1.85
C ALA A 210 -6.27 10.61 -0.94
N ASP A 211 -6.53 11.13 0.26
CA ASP A 211 -7.49 10.55 1.21
C ASP A 211 -8.91 10.54 0.62
N ASN A 212 -9.36 11.67 0.07
CA ASN A 212 -10.69 11.82 -0.51
C ASN A 212 -10.95 10.89 -1.72
N ASN A 213 -9.93 10.64 -2.54
CA ASN A 213 -10.03 9.82 -3.75
C ASN A 213 -9.50 8.38 -3.54
N ASN A 214 -9.16 8.02 -2.32
CA ASN A 214 -8.58 6.71 -2.00
C ASN A 214 -7.41 6.34 -2.92
N THR A 215 -6.52 7.29 -3.22
CA THR A 215 -5.36 7.11 -4.09
C THR A 215 -4.09 6.97 -3.25
N LEU A 216 -3.31 5.91 -3.46
CA LEU A 216 -1.96 5.78 -2.90
C LEU A 216 -1.01 6.74 -3.62
N VAL A 217 -0.32 7.60 -2.87
CA VAL A 217 0.70 8.48 -3.44
C VAL A 217 2.08 8.08 -2.92
N ILE A 218 2.95 7.63 -3.83
CA ILE A 218 4.32 7.21 -3.50
C ILE A 218 5.31 8.26 -3.96
N PHE A 219 6.16 8.69 -3.04
CA PHE A 219 7.32 9.52 -3.35
C PHE A 219 8.60 8.69 -3.21
N ILE A 220 9.33 8.58 -4.30
CA ILE A 220 10.70 8.06 -4.28
C ILE A 220 11.64 9.17 -3.85
N ASN A 221 12.58 8.85 -2.96
CA ASN A 221 13.56 9.81 -2.50
C ASN A 221 14.96 9.20 -2.43
N GLN A 222 15.95 10.05 -2.57
CA GLN A 222 17.36 9.68 -2.49
C GLN A 222 17.94 10.09 -1.15
N LEU A 223 18.85 9.28 -0.62
CA LEU A 223 19.67 9.63 0.53
C LEU A 223 20.83 10.52 0.12
N ARG A 224 21.13 11.46 0.98
CA ARG A 224 22.29 12.33 0.87
C ARG A 224 22.98 12.41 2.23
N GLU A 225 24.28 12.61 2.23
CA GLU A 225 25.04 12.82 3.44
C GLU A 225 25.06 14.29 3.85
N LYS A 226 24.81 14.55 5.12
CA LYS A 226 24.99 15.87 5.71
C LYS A 226 26.46 16.06 6.06
N ILE A 227 27.09 17.05 5.48
CA ILE A 227 28.48 17.44 5.80
C ILE A 227 28.52 17.99 7.23
N GLY A 228 29.51 17.56 8.04
CA GLY A 228 29.79 18.10 9.39
C GLY A 228 28.96 17.46 10.53
N VAL A 229 28.25 16.39 10.31
CA VAL A 229 27.57 15.65 11.40
C VAL A 229 28.56 14.68 12.05
N ILE A 230 29.04 15.02 13.24
CA ILE A 230 29.98 14.20 14.01
C ILE A 230 29.24 13.13 14.85
N PHE A 231 27.99 13.41 15.29
CA PHE A 231 27.19 12.52 16.10
C PHE A 231 25.83 12.30 15.47
N GLY A 232 25.32 11.05 15.49
CA GLY A 232 24.02 10.66 14.94
C GLY A 232 24.13 10.14 13.50
N THR A 233 22.99 10.04 12.81
CA THR A 233 22.93 9.54 11.44
C THR A 233 23.13 10.70 10.47
N PRO A 234 24.22 10.72 9.69
CA PRO A 234 24.50 11.81 8.74
C PRO A 234 23.54 11.82 7.55
N GLU A 235 22.78 10.73 7.37
CA GLU A 235 21.89 10.55 6.21
C GLU A 235 20.62 11.41 6.31
N THR A 236 20.25 12.02 5.20
CA THR A 236 19.00 12.79 5.05
C THR A 236 18.41 12.58 3.67
N THR A 237 17.10 12.82 3.53
CA THR A 237 16.40 12.77 2.25
C THR A 237 16.25 14.18 1.65
N SER A 238 16.13 14.27 0.30
CA SER A 238 15.89 15.53 -0.43
C SER A 238 14.49 16.09 -0.18
N GLY A 239 14.23 17.35 -0.58
CA GLY A 239 12.90 17.97 -0.51
C GLY A 239 12.48 18.49 0.87
N GLY A 240 13.38 18.51 1.86
CA GLY A 240 13.12 19.02 3.21
C GLY A 240 12.33 18.06 4.11
N ASN A 241 11.71 18.59 5.16
CA ASN A 241 11.07 17.77 6.19
C ASN A 241 9.58 17.49 5.95
N ALA A 242 8.92 18.20 5.02
CA ALA A 242 7.47 18.10 4.84
C ALA A 242 7.03 16.66 4.52
N LEU A 243 7.64 16.04 3.53
CA LEU A 243 7.32 14.66 3.14
C LEU A 243 7.47 13.69 4.32
N ARG A 244 8.54 13.81 5.11
CA ARG A 244 8.79 12.99 6.31
C ARG A 244 7.64 13.07 7.33
N PHE A 245 7.03 14.25 7.49
CA PHE A 245 5.90 14.43 8.43
C PHE A 245 4.58 13.95 7.85
N TYR A 246 4.30 14.25 6.57
CA TYR A 246 3.04 13.90 5.91
C TYR A 246 2.94 12.41 5.61
N ALA A 247 4.02 11.73 5.22
CA ALA A 247 4.01 10.31 4.95
C ALA A 247 3.42 9.50 6.12
N SER A 248 2.48 8.63 5.81
CA SER A 248 1.90 7.67 6.75
C SER A 248 2.83 6.48 6.97
N MET A 249 3.58 6.11 5.94
CA MET A 249 4.58 5.05 5.97
C MET A 249 5.87 5.54 5.30
N ARG A 250 7.02 5.13 5.85
CA ARG A 250 8.35 5.40 5.28
C ARG A 250 9.15 4.11 5.24
N ILE A 251 9.69 3.79 4.08
CA ILE A 251 10.43 2.57 3.81
C ILE A 251 11.87 2.92 3.45
N ASP A 252 12.83 2.49 4.25
CA ASP A 252 14.25 2.56 3.97
C ASP A 252 14.68 1.32 3.18
N VAL A 253 15.24 1.54 1.99
CA VAL A 253 15.62 0.50 1.04
C VAL A 253 17.14 0.41 0.97
N ARG A 254 17.67 -0.76 1.31
CA ARG A 254 19.12 -1.03 1.33
C ARG A 254 19.46 -2.27 0.54
N LYS A 255 20.42 -2.18 -0.33
CA LYS A 255 20.99 -3.35 -0.97
C LYS A 255 21.83 -4.10 0.05
N SER A 256 21.60 -5.40 0.21
CA SER A 256 22.41 -6.31 0.98
C SER A 256 23.14 -7.21 -0.01
N LEU A 257 24.44 -7.11 -0.08
CA LEU A 257 25.25 -8.04 -0.84
C LEU A 257 25.45 -9.29 0.02
N ASP A 258 24.69 -10.33 -0.25
CA ASP A 258 25.00 -11.64 0.28
C ASP A 258 26.04 -12.29 -0.66
N LEU A 259 27.32 -12.04 -0.36
CA LEU A 259 28.45 -12.53 -1.12
C LEU A 259 28.55 -14.08 -1.14
N ALA A 260 27.82 -14.76 -0.24
CA ALA A 260 27.89 -16.21 -0.15
C ALA A 260 26.99 -16.91 -1.20
N ASN A 261 25.91 -16.27 -1.66
CA ASN A 261 24.92 -16.89 -2.54
C ASN A 261 24.77 -16.19 -3.90
N GLU A 262 25.60 -15.18 -4.22
CA GLU A 262 25.50 -14.35 -5.44
C GLU A 262 24.11 -13.69 -5.66
N LEU A 263 23.23 -13.72 -4.65
CA LEU A 263 21.88 -13.17 -4.73
C LEU A 263 21.90 -11.66 -4.43
N ASN A 264 21.18 -10.90 -5.23
CA ASN A 264 20.92 -9.49 -4.97
C ASN A 264 19.75 -9.37 -4.00
N THR A 265 20.01 -9.47 -2.70
CA THR A 265 18.99 -9.29 -1.68
C THR A 265 18.80 -7.82 -1.37
N THR A 266 17.56 -7.35 -1.45
CA THR A 266 17.16 -6.01 -1.00
C THR A 266 16.53 -6.10 0.38
N LYS A 267 17.00 -5.27 1.31
CA LYS A 267 16.43 -5.12 2.65
C LYS A 267 15.54 -3.91 2.69
N PHE A 268 14.29 -4.11 3.02
CA PHE A 268 13.28 -3.08 3.28
C PHE A 268 13.06 -2.93 4.78
N LYS A 269 13.13 -1.71 5.29
CA LYS A 269 12.84 -1.42 6.70
C LYS A 269 11.74 -0.37 6.81
N ILE A 270 10.67 -0.69 7.48
CA ILE A 270 9.56 0.23 7.74
C ILE A 270 9.97 1.15 8.90
N VAL A 271 10.51 2.32 8.61
CA VAL A 271 11.05 3.22 9.66
C VAL A 271 10.00 4.11 10.29
N LYS A 272 8.86 4.28 9.62
CA LYS A 272 7.68 4.97 10.12
C LYS A 272 6.44 4.25 9.63
N ASN A 273 5.50 4.05 10.52
CA ASN A 273 4.18 3.50 10.20
C ASN A 273 3.14 4.12 11.14
N LYS A 274 2.13 4.78 10.58
CA LYS A 274 1.01 5.34 11.36
C LYS A 274 -0.17 4.36 11.50
N LEU A 275 -0.07 3.19 10.83
CA LEU A 275 -1.18 2.25 10.64
C LEU A 275 -0.91 0.90 11.33
N SER A 276 0.35 0.63 11.64
CA SER A 276 0.81 -0.58 12.33
C SER A 276 2.15 -0.33 13.02
N ASP A 277 2.71 -1.33 13.66
CA ASP A 277 4.01 -1.25 14.33
C ASP A 277 5.13 -0.92 13.33
N PRO A 278 5.95 0.11 13.61
CA PRO A 278 7.11 0.43 12.80
C PRO A 278 8.28 -0.52 13.08
N PHE A 279 9.38 -0.34 12.32
CA PHE A 279 10.68 -1.01 12.45
C PHE A 279 10.71 -2.48 12.06
N ARG A 280 9.64 -3.02 11.48
CA ARG A 280 9.65 -4.33 10.84
C ARG A 280 10.54 -4.28 9.59
N THR A 281 11.15 -5.43 9.25
CA THR A 281 12.04 -5.55 8.10
C THR A 281 11.64 -6.74 7.24
N ALA A 282 11.83 -6.59 5.93
CA ALA A 282 11.73 -7.67 4.96
C ALA A 282 13.03 -7.75 4.16
N LYS A 283 13.47 -8.96 3.81
CA LYS A 283 14.53 -9.24 2.85
C LYS A 283 13.87 -9.91 1.65
N VAL A 284 14.13 -9.37 0.48
CA VAL A 284 13.55 -9.85 -0.78
C VAL A 284 14.66 -10.03 -1.80
N ASP A 285 14.71 -11.17 -2.42
CA ASP A 285 15.68 -11.45 -3.47
C ASP A 285 15.20 -10.89 -4.80
N VAL A 286 16.13 -10.28 -5.54
CA VAL A 286 15.86 -9.61 -6.81
C VAL A 286 16.63 -10.33 -7.91
N LEU A 287 15.90 -10.81 -8.91
CA LEU A 287 16.44 -11.45 -10.11
C LEU A 287 16.64 -10.40 -11.21
N TRP A 288 17.80 -10.37 -11.81
CA TRP A 288 18.11 -9.44 -12.90
C TRP A 288 17.15 -9.63 -14.09
N GLY A 289 16.56 -8.54 -14.56
CA GLY A 289 15.63 -8.56 -15.69
C GLY A 289 14.24 -9.16 -15.42
N VAL A 290 13.97 -9.60 -14.17
CA VAL A 290 12.70 -10.26 -13.79
C VAL A 290 12.00 -9.53 -12.63
N GLY A 291 12.78 -8.95 -11.70
CA GLY A 291 12.26 -8.33 -10.48
C GLY A 291 12.35 -9.24 -9.27
N PHE A 292 11.35 -9.21 -8.37
CA PHE A 292 11.35 -10.02 -7.15
C PHE A 292 11.24 -11.53 -7.46
N ASP A 293 12.03 -12.34 -6.76
CA ASP A 293 11.93 -13.81 -6.81
C ASP A 293 10.69 -14.29 -6.05
N LYS A 294 9.52 -14.13 -6.69
CA LYS A 294 8.23 -14.51 -6.10
C LYS A 294 8.14 -16.01 -5.79
N VAL A 295 8.78 -16.86 -6.60
CA VAL A 295 8.76 -18.31 -6.40
C VAL A 295 9.65 -18.71 -5.24
N GLY A 296 10.88 -18.20 -5.19
CA GLY A 296 11.80 -18.44 -4.08
C GLY A 296 11.24 -17.91 -2.75
N GLU A 297 10.56 -16.75 -2.76
CA GLU A 297 9.90 -16.20 -1.59
C GLU A 297 8.80 -17.14 -1.05
N ILE A 298 7.94 -17.68 -1.92
CA ILE A 298 6.90 -18.65 -1.54
C ILE A 298 7.51 -19.93 -0.97
N ILE A 299 8.56 -20.48 -1.60
CA ILE A 299 9.26 -21.65 -1.09
C ILE A 299 9.81 -21.40 0.30
N SER A 300 10.47 -20.26 0.49
CA SER A 300 11.07 -19.90 1.78
C SER A 300 10.01 -19.72 2.85
N LEU A 301 8.90 -19.01 2.57
CA LEU A 301 7.78 -18.85 3.49
C LEU A 301 7.09 -20.18 3.81
N ALA A 302 6.88 -21.03 2.81
CA ALA A 302 6.27 -22.34 2.98
C ALA A 302 7.13 -23.26 3.85
N ALA A 303 8.46 -23.16 3.75
CA ALA A 303 9.38 -23.90 4.62
C ALA A 303 9.36 -23.35 6.07
N GLU A 304 9.33 -22.03 6.25
CA GLU A 304 9.21 -21.40 7.57
C GLU A 304 7.88 -21.73 8.28
N MET A 305 6.84 -21.98 7.50
CA MET A 305 5.50 -22.32 7.98
C MET A 305 5.22 -23.82 8.07
N ASP A 306 6.23 -24.68 7.87
CA ASP A 306 6.10 -26.14 7.86
C ASP A 306 5.06 -26.68 6.83
N ILE A 307 4.82 -25.94 5.73
CA ILE A 307 4.05 -26.40 4.58
C ILE A 307 4.95 -27.27 3.68
N ILE A 308 6.22 -26.85 3.54
CA ILE A 308 7.28 -27.58 2.89
C ILE A 308 8.27 -28.00 3.96
N THR A 309 8.58 -29.30 4.03
CA THR A 309 9.58 -29.80 4.99
C THR A 309 10.97 -29.74 4.35
N LYS A 310 11.88 -28.93 4.95
CA LYS A 310 13.29 -28.90 4.56
C LYS A 310 14.08 -29.94 5.33
N GLY A 311 14.53 -30.98 4.64
CA GLY A 311 15.35 -32.05 5.23
C GLY A 311 16.85 -31.78 5.13
N GLY A 312 17.66 -32.71 5.63
CA GLY A 312 19.13 -32.65 5.48
C GLY A 312 19.57 -32.76 4.03
N ALA A 313 20.80 -32.28 3.73
CA ALA A 313 21.44 -32.31 2.40
C ALA A 313 20.62 -31.59 1.29
N GLY A 314 19.84 -30.56 1.67
CA GLY A 314 19.09 -29.75 0.70
C GLY A 314 17.85 -30.44 0.11
N TRP A 315 17.30 -31.44 0.76
CA TRP A 315 16.06 -32.08 0.35
C TRP A 315 14.84 -31.28 0.80
N TYR A 316 13.86 -31.16 -0.09
CA TYR A 316 12.55 -30.58 0.19
C TYR A 316 11.48 -31.65 0.00
N THR A 317 10.54 -31.73 0.92
CA THR A 317 9.39 -32.63 0.85
C THR A 317 8.11 -31.80 0.81
N ILE A 318 7.28 -32.06 -0.21
CA ILE A 318 5.99 -31.39 -0.41
C ILE A 318 4.96 -32.47 -0.73
N GLY A 319 4.06 -32.76 0.20
CA GLY A 319 3.16 -33.89 0.08
C GLY A 319 3.95 -35.19 -0.16
N GLU A 320 3.71 -35.85 -1.29
CA GLU A 320 4.40 -37.10 -1.66
C GLU A 320 5.70 -36.86 -2.44
N ASN A 321 5.96 -35.65 -2.89
CA ASN A 321 7.12 -35.32 -3.72
C ASN A 321 8.35 -34.99 -2.88
N LYS A 322 9.51 -35.53 -3.28
CA LYS A 322 10.82 -35.18 -2.73
C LYS A 322 11.72 -34.64 -3.83
N VAL A 323 12.28 -33.47 -3.59
CA VAL A 323 13.14 -32.75 -4.54
C VAL A 323 14.42 -32.31 -3.85
N GLN A 324 15.56 -32.53 -4.48
CA GLN A 324 16.86 -32.10 -3.99
C GLN A 324 17.27 -30.77 -4.60
N GLY A 325 17.57 -29.79 -3.79
CA GLY A 325 18.00 -28.46 -4.22
C GLY A 325 16.82 -27.50 -4.48
N GLU A 326 17.03 -26.25 -4.12
CA GLU A 326 16.01 -25.20 -4.27
C GLU A 326 15.71 -24.88 -5.74
N GLU A 327 16.74 -24.90 -6.60
CA GLU A 327 16.56 -24.64 -8.03
C GLU A 327 15.70 -25.72 -8.71
N ASN A 328 15.89 -27.00 -8.36
CA ASN A 328 15.03 -28.06 -8.87
C ASN A 328 13.58 -27.93 -8.35
N LEU A 329 13.42 -27.41 -7.12
CA LEU A 329 12.10 -27.14 -6.57
C LEU A 329 11.44 -25.96 -7.27
N LYS A 330 12.18 -24.89 -7.57
CA LYS A 330 11.68 -23.76 -8.39
C LYS A 330 11.26 -24.23 -9.78
N ALA A 331 12.07 -25.07 -10.42
CA ALA A 331 11.73 -25.66 -11.72
C ALA A 331 10.43 -26.48 -11.65
N LEU A 332 10.32 -27.38 -10.65
CA LEU A 332 9.09 -28.17 -10.45
C LEU A 332 7.84 -27.31 -10.29
N LEU A 333 7.94 -26.22 -9.53
CA LEU A 333 6.80 -25.32 -9.27
C LEU A 333 6.46 -24.46 -10.48
N ASN A 334 7.46 -24.04 -11.27
CA ASN A 334 7.24 -23.32 -12.52
C ASN A 334 6.57 -24.20 -13.58
N ASP A 335 6.94 -25.48 -13.64
CA ASP A 335 6.35 -26.45 -14.57
C ASP A 335 4.93 -26.90 -14.14
N ASN A 336 4.55 -26.65 -12.90
CA ASN A 336 3.26 -27.04 -12.32
C ASN A 336 2.54 -25.86 -11.65
N PRO A 337 1.94 -24.92 -12.41
CA PRO A 337 1.32 -23.70 -11.87
C PRO A 337 0.18 -23.96 -10.88
N GLU A 338 -0.60 -25.02 -11.06
CA GLU A 338 -1.68 -25.38 -10.14
C GLU A 338 -1.12 -25.81 -8.78
N TYR A 339 0.00 -26.53 -8.78
CA TYR A 339 0.65 -26.95 -7.56
C TYR A 339 1.30 -25.77 -6.84
N PHE A 340 1.94 -24.86 -7.57
CA PHE A 340 2.44 -23.61 -7.03
C PHE A 340 1.31 -22.79 -6.39
N GLN A 341 0.17 -22.66 -7.07
CA GLN A 341 -0.97 -21.92 -6.54
C GLN A 341 -1.50 -22.54 -5.24
N THR A 342 -1.56 -23.88 -5.15
CA THR A 342 -1.97 -24.57 -3.93
C THR A 342 -1.07 -24.25 -2.75
N ILE A 343 0.26 -24.24 -2.94
CA ILE A 343 1.23 -23.87 -1.89
C ILE A 343 1.08 -22.41 -1.51
N LYS A 344 0.95 -21.54 -2.49
CA LYS A 344 0.74 -20.11 -2.27
C LYS A 344 -0.52 -19.84 -1.44
N ASP A 345 -1.63 -20.52 -1.75
CA ASP A 345 -2.89 -20.37 -1.02
C ASP A 345 -2.76 -20.84 0.44
N GLN A 346 -2.02 -21.93 0.68
CA GLN A 346 -1.73 -22.38 2.04
C GLN A 346 -0.88 -21.37 2.82
N VAL A 347 0.15 -20.78 2.17
CA VAL A 347 0.95 -19.70 2.77
C VAL A 347 0.08 -18.50 3.11
N LEU A 348 -0.76 -18.05 2.15
CA LEU A 348 -1.67 -16.92 2.36
C LEU A 348 -2.67 -17.19 3.48
N GLN A 349 -3.18 -18.42 3.59
CA GLN A 349 -4.09 -18.79 4.66
C GLN A 349 -3.40 -18.72 6.03
N LYS A 350 -2.19 -19.27 6.16
CA LYS A 350 -1.42 -19.17 7.42
C LYS A 350 -1.10 -17.72 7.81
N ILE A 351 -0.82 -16.85 6.83
CA ILE A 351 -0.63 -15.41 7.10
C ILE A 351 -1.92 -14.80 7.65
N LYS A 352 -3.07 -15.11 7.05
CA LYS A 352 -4.39 -14.64 7.54
C LYS A 352 -4.72 -15.16 8.93
N ASP A 353 -4.30 -16.38 9.25
CA ASP A 353 -4.48 -17.00 10.56
C ASP A 353 -3.53 -16.43 11.63
N GLY A 354 -2.75 -15.40 11.30
CA GLY A 354 -1.91 -14.66 12.24
C GLY A 354 -0.46 -15.10 12.31
N TYR A 355 0.05 -15.78 11.26
CA TYR A 355 1.49 -16.03 11.20
C TYR A 355 2.27 -14.71 11.12
N GLU A 356 3.16 -14.49 12.08
CA GLU A 356 4.12 -13.39 12.05
C GLU A 356 5.52 -13.95 11.76
N SER A 357 6.21 -13.42 10.75
CA SER A 357 7.63 -13.73 10.53
C SER A 357 8.45 -13.44 11.79
N PRO A 358 9.42 -14.29 12.15
CA PRO A 358 10.31 -14.04 13.27
C PRO A 358 10.93 -12.65 13.17
N ARG A 359 10.81 -11.84 14.23
CA ARG A 359 11.44 -10.52 14.28
C ARG A 359 12.95 -10.69 14.37
N GLU A 360 13.71 -10.08 13.45
CA GLU A 360 15.16 -9.93 13.66
C GLU A 360 15.36 -9.04 14.90
N LEU A 361 15.71 -9.64 16.02
CA LEU A 361 16.14 -8.87 17.19
C LEU A 361 17.41 -8.10 16.82
N PRO A 362 17.54 -6.81 17.24
CA PRO A 362 18.76 -6.08 17.09
C PRO A 362 19.89 -6.91 17.73
N LYS A 363 20.95 -7.23 16.97
CA LYS A 363 22.15 -7.83 17.56
C LYS A 363 22.61 -6.86 18.64
N GLU A 364 22.60 -7.32 19.89
CA GLU A 364 23.22 -6.57 20.99
C GLU A 364 24.63 -6.21 20.53
N LYS A 365 24.92 -4.91 20.56
CA LYS A 365 26.30 -4.46 20.34
C LYS A 365 27.10 -5.08 21.49
N GLU A 366 27.88 -6.11 21.19
CA GLU A 366 28.94 -6.53 22.09
C GLU A 366 29.73 -5.30 22.44
N SER A 367 29.59 -4.86 23.68
CA SER A 367 30.40 -3.81 24.27
C SER A 367 31.84 -4.31 24.34
N LYS A 368 32.67 -3.84 23.43
CA LYS A 368 34.13 -3.86 23.58
C LYS A 368 34.59 -2.58 24.22
#